data_4b367e25330322fe6665cd9e4cea9caa
#
_entry.id   4b367e25330322fe6665cd9e4cea9caa
#
_cell.length_a   1.000
_cell.length_b   1.000
_cell.length_c   1.000
_cell.angle_alpha   90.00
_cell.angle_beta   90.00
_cell.angle_gamma   90.00
#
_symmetry.space_group_name_H-M   'P 1'
#
loop_
_entity.id
_entity.type
_entity.pdbx_description
1 polymer ?
#
loop_
_entity_poly.entity_id
_entity_poly.type
_entity_poly.pdbx_seq_one_letter_code
_entity_poly.pdbx_strand_id
1 'polypeptide(L)'
;MKKLKKWSLGFLSFILLFLGATFIFHRISLEKEKASLTPMGQHVLVNGHQINVYVEGDGLETIVVLSGAGIASPILDFKEVSESLSKQYKVVIVERAGYGYSDDSNYSRDVMEVLSETRQALSQANITGPFIILSHSMASLESLAWQEKYPDEVKVLIGLDWALPSSYENLKQNQALLTLAYWSS
;
A
#
# COMPACT_ATOMS: atom_id res chain seq x y z
N MET A 1 43.96 18.35 24.64
CA MET A 1 43.05 17.21 24.73
C MET A 1 41.77 17.49 25.53
N LYS A 2 41.81 18.04 26.76
CA LYS A 2 40.59 18.27 27.60
C LYS A 2 39.58 19.26 26.97
N LYS A 3 40.01 20.29 26.26
CA LYS A 3 39.12 21.27 25.59
C LYS A 3 38.39 20.62 24.39
N LEU A 4 39.10 19.85 23.58
CA LEU A 4 38.52 19.17 22.41
C LEU A 4 37.41 18.18 22.84
N LYS A 5 37.63 17.43 23.91
CA LYS A 5 36.66 16.50 24.50
C LYS A 5 35.41 17.20 25.03
N LYS A 6 35.53 18.42 25.56
CA LYS A 6 34.37 19.23 25.99
C LYS A 6 33.55 19.74 24.81
N TRP A 7 34.22 20.17 23.73
CA TRP A 7 33.54 20.58 22.50
C TRP A 7 32.83 19.45 21.78
N SER A 8 33.45 18.26 21.72
CA SER A 8 32.81 17.09 21.13
C SER A 8 31.61 16.63 21.94
N LEU A 9 31.67 16.68 23.28
CA LEU A 9 30.54 16.34 24.14
C LEU A 9 29.38 17.33 23.99
N GLY A 10 29.70 18.67 23.91
CA GLY A 10 28.71 19.72 23.67
C GLY A 10 28.03 19.54 22.31
N PHE A 11 28.78 19.22 21.26
CA PHE A 11 28.25 18.97 19.93
C PHE A 11 27.36 17.70 19.89
N LEU A 12 27.78 16.63 20.55
CA LEU A 12 26.98 15.43 20.67
C LEU A 12 25.65 15.69 21.40
N SER A 13 25.71 16.43 22.52
CA SER A 13 24.52 16.84 23.27
C SER A 13 23.58 17.69 22.43
N PHE A 14 24.11 18.61 21.62
CA PHE A 14 23.30 19.40 20.69
C PHE A 14 22.59 18.53 19.65
N ILE A 15 23.31 17.55 19.05
CA ILE A 15 22.71 16.61 18.10
C ILE A 15 21.57 15.79 18.74
N LEU A 16 21.80 15.28 19.94
CA LEU A 16 20.79 14.49 20.65
C LEU A 16 19.54 15.31 20.99
N LEU A 17 19.73 16.56 21.45
CA LEU A 17 18.62 17.48 21.71
C LEU A 17 17.87 17.84 20.43
N PHE A 18 18.58 18.10 19.34
CA PHE A 18 17.99 18.40 18.05
C PHE A 18 17.17 17.21 17.53
N LEU A 19 17.72 15.98 17.58
CA LEU A 19 17.00 14.77 17.18
C LEU A 19 15.77 14.51 18.08
N GLY A 20 15.91 14.73 19.39
CA GLY A 20 14.77 14.62 20.32
C GLY A 20 13.66 15.63 20.02
N ALA A 21 14.03 16.89 19.76
CA ALA A 21 13.07 17.94 19.41
C ALA A 21 12.37 17.65 18.07
N THR A 22 13.12 17.22 17.04
CA THR A 22 12.55 16.86 15.74
C THR A 22 11.64 15.64 15.85
N PHE A 23 12.00 14.64 16.65
CA PHE A 23 11.14 13.47 16.92
C PHE A 23 9.82 13.86 17.57
N ILE A 24 9.88 14.70 18.64
CA ILE A 24 8.67 15.17 19.33
C ILE A 24 7.80 16.02 18.38
N PHE A 25 8.42 16.94 17.64
CA PHE A 25 7.71 17.75 16.64
C PHE A 25 7.02 16.87 15.59
N HIS A 26 7.73 15.89 15.05
CA HIS A 26 7.17 14.94 14.09
C HIS A 26 5.97 14.19 14.66
N ARG A 27 6.06 13.66 15.89
CA ARG A 27 4.94 12.96 16.54
C ARG A 27 3.71 13.84 16.71
N ILE A 28 3.90 15.08 17.16
CA ILE A 28 2.80 16.05 17.35
C ILE A 28 2.17 16.43 15.98
N SER A 29 3.00 16.65 14.95
CA SER A 29 2.52 16.98 13.61
C SER A 29 1.74 15.83 13.02
N LEU A 30 2.23 14.60 13.15
CA LEU A 30 1.56 13.39 12.67
C LEU A 30 0.16 13.21 13.27
N GLU A 31 0.03 13.41 14.59
CA GLU A 31 -1.29 13.32 15.25
C GLU A 31 -2.25 14.43 14.77
N LYS A 32 -1.75 15.64 14.56
CA LYS A 32 -2.56 16.74 14.00
C LYS A 32 -3.00 16.46 12.57
N GLU A 33 -2.09 15.94 11.74
CA GLU A 33 -2.39 15.56 10.36
C GLU A 33 -3.44 14.46 10.31
N LYS A 34 -3.26 13.38 11.09
CA LYS A 34 -4.25 12.31 11.21
C LYS A 34 -5.64 12.82 11.59
N ALA A 35 -5.70 13.74 12.57
CA ALA A 35 -6.97 14.32 13.02
C ALA A 35 -7.64 15.22 11.96
N SER A 36 -6.87 15.76 11.01
CA SER A 36 -7.38 16.63 9.93
C SER A 36 -7.77 15.85 8.65
N LEU A 37 -7.31 14.61 8.52
CA LEU A 37 -7.63 13.77 7.36
C LEU A 37 -9.06 13.26 7.47
N THR A 38 -9.83 13.46 6.40
CA THR A 38 -11.12 12.79 6.22
C THR A 38 -10.87 11.53 5.40
N PRO A 39 -11.08 10.34 5.95
CA PRO A 39 -10.91 9.10 5.20
C PRO A 39 -11.78 9.10 3.94
N MET A 40 -11.17 8.76 2.80
CA MET A 40 -11.87 8.53 1.55
C MET A 40 -12.17 7.03 1.43
N GLY A 41 -13.41 6.68 1.08
CA GLY A 41 -13.83 5.29 0.98
C GLY A 41 -14.65 4.81 2.17
N GLN A 42 -14.84 3.51 2.24
CA GLN A 42 -15.53 2.82 3.34
C GLN A 42 -14.61 1.79 3.99
N HIS A 43 -14.67 1.70 5.30
CA HIS A 43 -13.97 0.66 6.03
C HIS A 43 -14.81 -0.61 6.11
N VAL A 44 -14.20 -1.74 5.79
CA VAL A 44 -14.78 -3.07 5.95
C VAL A 44 -13.91 -3.91 6.87
N LEU A 45 -14.52 -4.78 7.66
CA LEU A 45 -13.79 -5.62 8.62
C LEU A 45 -13.31 -6.89 7.93
N VAL A 46 -11.99 -7.07 7.86
CA VAL A 46 -11.34 -8.26 7.30
C VAL A 46 -10.34 -8.80 8.32
N ASN A 47 -10.49 -10.05 8.73
CA ASN A 47 -9.60 -10.71 9.69
C ASN A 47 -9.33 -9.89 10.98
N GLY A 48 -10.32 -9.10 11.44
CA GLY A 48 -10.22 -8.34 12.69
C GLY A 48 -9.59 -6.95 12.57
N HIS A 49 -9.24 -6.48 11.37
CA HIS A 49 -8.75 -5.13 11.10
C HIS A 49 -9.57 -4.46 9.99
N GLN A 50 -9.56 -3.13 9.97
CA GLN A 50 -10.30 -2.33 9.01
C GLN A 50 -9.52 -2.18 7.71
N ILE A 51 -10.11 -2.59 6.61
CA ILE A 51 -9.58 -2.38 5.26
C ILE A 51 -10.41 -1.30 4.58
N ASN A 52 -9.74 -0.31 4.02
CA ASN A 52 -10.40 0.77 3.30
C ASN A 52 -10.63 0.41 1.84
N VAL A 53 -11.87 0.57 1.41
CA VAL A 53 -12.31 0.33 0.03
C VAL A 53 -12.87 1.63 -0.54
N TYR A 54 -12.18 2.18 -1.51
CA TYR A 54 -12.62 3.37 -2.24
C TYR A 54 -13.34 2.97 -3.51
N VAL A 55 -14.47 3.60 -3.78
CA VAL A 55 -15.28 3.36 -4.99
C VAL A 55 -15.57 4.68 -5.66
N GLU A 56 -15.33 4.75 -6.96
CA GLU A 56 -15.61 5.90 -7.80
C GLU A 56 -16.30 5.48 -9.11
N GLY A 57 -17.33 6.22 -9.51
CA GLY A 57 -18.15 5.87 -10.67
C GLY A 57 -19.17 4.75 -10.39
N ASP A 58 -20.08 4.57 -11.35
CA ASP A 58 -21.22 3.66 -11.26
C ASP A 58 -21.40 2.78 -12.53
N GLY A 59 -20.34 2.69 -13.34
CA GLY A 59 -20.35 1.87 -14.57
C GLY A 59 -20.69 0.42 -14.29
N LEU A 60 -21.20 -0.27 -15.31
CA LEU A 60 -21.61 -1.69 -15.22
C LEU A 60 -20.43 -2.63 -14.99
N GLU A 61 -19.26 -2.28 -15.49
CA GLU A 61 -18.04 -3.07 -15.34
C GLU A 61 -17.18 -2.50 -14.22
N THR A 62 -16.62 -3.38 -13.40
CA THR A 62 -15.81 -2.99 -12.26
C THR A 62 -14.32 -3.17 -12.56
N ILE A 63 -13.56 -2.09 -12.42
CA ILE A 63 -12.09 -2.09 -12.43
C ILE A 63 -11.61 -2.12 -10.99
N VAL A 64 -10.86 -3.16 -10.62
CA VAL A 64 -10.16 -3.23 -9.33
C VAL A 64 -8.72 -2.81 -9.56
N VAL A 65 -8.30 -1.75 -8.86
CA VAL A 65 -6.93 -1.22 -8.92
C VAL A 65 -6.11 -1.81 -7.78
N LEU A 66 -5.03 -2.49 -8.11
CA LEU A 66 -4.07 -3.07 -7.16
C LEU A 66 -2.76 -2.29 -7.21
N SER A 67 -2.41 -1.65 -6.11
CA SER A 67 -1.20 -0.84 -5.98
C SER A 67 0.06 -1.69 -5.82
N GLY A 68 1.20 -1.19 -6.30
CA GLY A 68 2.51 -1.78 -6.05
C GLY A 68 2.96 -1.67 -4.59
N ALA A 69 4.12 -2.25 -4.28
CA ALA A 69 4.73 -2.12 -2.97
C ALA A 69 5.25 -0.70 -2.74
N GLY A 70 5.20 -0.24 -1.48
CA GLY A 70 5.75 1.06 -1.07
C GLY A 70 4.90 2.29 -1.44
N ILE A 71 3.69 2.09 -1.96
CA ILE A 71 2.73 3.17 -2.23
C ILE A 71 1.98 3.50 -0.94
N ALA A 72 2.28 4.66 -0.35
CA ALA A 72 1.73 5.04 0.94
C ALA A 72 0.20 5.29 0.91
N SER A 73 -0.33 5.85 -0.18
CA SER A 73 -1.75 6.13 -0.36
C SER A 73 -2.20 5.79 -1.78
N PRO A 74 -2.67 4.56 -2.01
CA PRO A 74 -3.15 4.11 -3.32
C PRO A 74 -4.23 5.01 -3.95
N ILE A 75 -5.16 5.50 -3.14
CA ILE A 75 -6.25 6.38 -3.62
C ILE A 75 -5.68 7.67 -4.21
N LEU A 76 -4.67 8.27 -3.56
CA LEU A 76 -4.07 9.51 -4.05
C LEU A 76 -3.19 9.28 -5.27
N ASP A 77 -2.41 8.19 -5.29
CA ASP A 77 -1.49 7.89 -6.39
C ASP A 77 -2.24 7.53 -7.68
N PHE A 78 -3.39 6.89 -7.57
CA PHE A 78 -4.21 6.52 -8.72
C PHE A 78 -5.38 7.48 -8.98
N LYS A 79 -5.43 8.63 -8.31
CA LYS A 79 -6.55 9.58 -8.38
C LYS A 79 -6.90 9.98 -9.83
N GLU A 80 -5.94 10.47 -10.58
CA GLU A 80 -6.13 10.91 -11.97
C GLU A 80 -6.64 9.77 -12.88
N VAL A 81 -6.11 8.57 -12.68
CA VAL A 81 -6.53 7.37 -13.42
C VAL A 81 -7.94 6.98 -13.03
N SER A 82 -8.25 6.98 -11.73
CA SER A 82 -9.57 6.68 -11.19
C SER A 82 -10.62 7.65 -11.71
N GLU A 83 -10.39 8.97 -11.58
CA GLU A 83 -11.29 10.01 -12.08
C GLU A 83 -11.53 9.91 -13.61
N SER A 84 -10.53 9.48 -14.37
CA SER A 84 -10.69 9.29 -15.81
C SER A 84 -11.54 8.06 -16.16
N LEU A 85 -11.25 6.95 -15.50
CA LEU A 85 -11.92 5.65 -15.75
C LEU A 85 -13.34 5.62 -15.17
N SER A 86 -13.59 6.32 -14.07
CA SER A 86 -14.89 6.37 -13.40
C SER A 86 -16.01 6.96 -14.24
N LYS A 87 -15.66 7.66 -15.31
CA LYS A 87 -16.64 8.17 -16.30
C LYS A 87 -17.39 7.06 -17.06
N GLN A 88 -16.84 5.86 -17.10
CA GLN A 88 -17.40 4.72 -17.86
C GLN A 88 -17.47 3.43 -17.01
N TYR A 89 -16.64 3.31 -15.99
CA TYR A 89 -16.48 2.12 -15.16
C TYR A 89 -16.78 2.42 -13.70
N LYS A 90 -17.06 1.39 -12.93
CA LYS A 90 -16.94 1.44 -11.49
C LYS A 90 -15.49 1.14 -11.12
N VAL A 91 -14.77 2.12 -10.60
CA VAL A 91 -13.37 1.97 -10.17
C VAL A 91 -13.33 1.70 -8.69
N VAL A 92 -12.62 0.66 -8.30
CA VAL A 92 -12.46 0.24 -6.91
C VAL A 92 -10.99 0.17 -6.57
N ILE A 93 -10.59 0.85 -5.52
CA ILE A 93 -9.23 0.79 -4.96
C ILE A 93 -9.32 0.16 -3.58
N VAL A 94 -8.66 -0.98 -3.39
CA VAL A 94 -8.53 -1.61 -2.08
C VAL A 94 -7.17 -1.22 -1.51
N GLU A 95 -7.18 -0.48 -0.42
CA GLU A 95 -5.96 -0.15 0.31
C GLU A 95 -5.62 -1.33 1.22
N ARG A 96 -4.52 -2.02 0.92
CA ARG A 96 -4.06 -3.16 1.74
C ARG A 96 -3.80 -2.73 3.17
N ALA A 97 -3.81 -3.66 4.10
CA ALA A 97 -3.40 -3.38 5.48
C ALA A 97 -2.04 -2.66 5.55
N GLY A 98 -1.97 -1.60 6.33
CA GLY A 98 -0.81 -0.70 6.44
C GLY A 98 -0.68 0.35 5.32
N TYR A 99 -1.64 0.44 4.39
CA TYR A 99 -1.67 1.43 3.31
C TYR A 99 -2.84 2.41 3.49
N GLY A 100 -2.61 3.67 3.18
CA GLY A 100 -3.63 4.71 3.18
C GLY A 100 -4.40 4.80 4.49
N TYR A 101 -5.70 4.56 4.41
CA TYR A 101 -6.62 4.61 5.55
C TYR A 101 -6.92 3.24 6.18
N SER A 102 -6.30 2.17 5.69
CA SER A 102 -6.44 0.84 6.29
C SER A 102 -5.64 0.71 7.57
N ASP A 103 -6.14 -0.11 8.49
CA ASP A 103 -5.39 -0.50 9.68
C ASP A 103 -4.11 -1.26 9.31
N ASP A 104 -3.13 -1.23 10.19
CA ASP A 104 -1.97 -2.10 10.10
C ASP A 104 -2.34 -3.53 10.49
N SER A 105 -1.56 -4.51 10.04
CA SER A 105 -1.80 -5.92 10.29
C SER A 105 -0.49 -6.67 10.52
N ASN A 106 -0.52 -7.60 11.47
CA ASN A 106 0.58 -8.52 11.74
C ASN A 106 0.51 -9.84 10.94
N TYR A 107 -0.43 -9.94 10.00
CA TYR A 107 -0.58 -11.13 9.15
C TYR A 107 0.53 -11.21 8.11
N SER A 108 0.72 -12.42 7.57
CA SER A 108 1.65 -12.65 6.47
C SER A 108 1.33 -11.74 5.27
N ARG A 109 2.38 -11.26 4.63
CA ARG A 109 2.29 -10.45 3.40
C ARG A 109 2.58 -11.29 2.16
N ASP A 110 2.44 -12.61 2.26
CA ASP A 110 2.55 -13.43 1.06
C ASP A 110 1.37 -13.17 0.10
N VAL A 111 1.60 -13.45 -1.18
CA VAL A 111 0.68 -13.12 -2.27
C VAL A 111 -0.72 -13.68 -2.04
N MET A 112 -0.81 -14.89 -1.47
CA MET A 112 -2.11 -15.55 -1.28
C MET A 112 -2.91 -14.95 -0.13
N GLU A 113 -2.24 -14.52 0.94
CA GLU A 113 -2.89 -13.81 2.05
C GLU A 113 -3.37 -12.43 1.61
N VAL A 114 -2.52 -11.68 0.90
CA VAL A 114 -2.91 -10.36 0.35
C VAL A 114 -4.09 -10.50 -0.62
N LEU A 115 -4.07 -11.48 -1.51
CA LEU A 115 -5.18 -11.77 -2.42
C LEU A 115 -6.46 -12.13 -1.65
N SER A 116 -6.34 -12.97 -0.62
CA SER A 116 -7.48 -13.36 0.23
C SER A 116 -8.08 -12.13 0.94
N GLU A 117 -7.25 -11.25 1.48
CA GLU A 117 -7.65 -10.00 2.13
C GLU A 117 -8.39 -9.08 1.13
N THR A 118 -7.81 -8.87 -0.06
CA THR A 118 -8.43 -8.06 -1.13
C THR A 118 -9.81 -8.60 -1.52
N ARG A 119 -9.93 -9.92 -1.75
CA ARG A 119 -11.21 -10.55 -2.12
C ARG A 119 -12.25 -10.46 -1.01
N GLN A 120 -11.85 -10.65 0.24
CA GLN A 120 -12.75 -10.48 1.39
C GLN A 120 -13.21 -9.03 1.52
N ALA A 121 -12.31 -8.05 1.34
CA ALA A 121 -12.66 -6.64 1.39
C ALA A 121 -13.70 -6.27 0.32
N LEU A 122 -13.52 -6.73 -0.92
CA LEU A 122 -14.50 -6.54 -2.00
C LEU A 122 -15.85 -7.17 -1.64
N SER A 123 -15.85 -8.40 -1.15
CA SER A 123 -17.07 -9.10 -0.74
C SER A 123 -17.81 -8.38 0.38
N GLN A 124 -17.09 -7.91 1.41
CA GLN A 124 -17.67 -7.14 2.52
C GLN A 124 -18.21 -5.77 2.08
N ALA A 125 -17.61 -5.19 1.04
CA ALA A 125 -18.08 -3.96 0.40
C ALA A 125 -19.26 -4.19 -0.57
N ASN A 126 -19.76 -5.42 -0.72
CA ASN A 126 -20.79 -5.83 -1.69
C ASN A 126 -20.38 -5.57 -3.15
N ILE A 127 -19.12 -5.74 -3.47
CA ILE A 127 -18.57 -5.59 -4.82
C ILE A 127 -18.31 -6.98 -5.39
N THR A 128 -18.97 -7.28 -6.50
CA THR A 128 -18.94 -8.61 -7.14
C THR A 128 -18.35 -8.53 -8.54
N GLY A 129 -17.60 -9.57 -8.92
CA GLY A 129 -17.01 -9.72 -10.26
C GLY A 129 -17.99 -10.22 -11.34
N PRO A 130 -17.48 -10.55 -12.52
CA PRO A 130 -16.05 -10.61 -12.85
C PRO A 130 -15.41 -9.22 -13.00
N PHE A 131 -14.13 -9.13 -12.62
CA PHE A 131 -13.39 -7.85 -12.53
C PHE A 131 -12.44 -7.62 -13.71
N ILE A 132 -12.29 -6.39 -14.12
CA ILE A 132 -11.11 -5.91 -14.83
C ILE A 132 -10.09 -5.56 -13.74
N ILE A 133 -8.95 -6.24 -13.70
CA ILE A 133 -7.92 -5.99 -12.69
C ILE A 133 -6.81 -5.14 -13.31
N LEU A 134 -6.61 -3.93 -12.79
CA LEU A 134 -5.55 -3.03 -13.15
C LEU A 134 -4.50 -3.08 -12.05
N SER A 135 -3.36 -3.71 -12.31
CA SER A 135 -2.33 -3.92 -11.31
C SER A 135 -1.00 -3.23 -11.68
N HIS A 136 -0.39 -2.61 -10.67
CA HIS A 136 0.85 -1.88 -10.82
C HIS A 136 2.01 -2.62 -10.15
N SER A 137 3.17 -2.67 -10.84
CA SER A 137 4.43 -3.16 -10.29
C SER A 137 4.28 -4.55 -9.64
N MET A 138 4.65 -4.73 -8.37
CA MET A 138 4.58 -6.01 -7.65
C MET A 138 3.15 -6.55 -7.45
N ALA A 139 2.11 -5.73 -7.60
CA ALA A 139 0.73 -6.23 -7.59
C ALA A 139 0.41 -7.16 -8.78
N SER A 140 1.29 -7.22 -9.78
CA SER A 140 1.24 -8.24 -10.84
C SER A 140 1.20 -9.66 -10.29
N LEU A 141 1.95 -9.93 -9.21
CA LEU A 141 1.98 -11.26 -8.58
C LEU A 141 0.61 -11.63 -8.01
N GLU A 142 -0.05 -10.67 -7.36
CA GLU A 142 -1.41 -10.84 -6.84
C GLU A 142 -2.42 -11.05 -7.97
N SER A 143 -2.38 -10.23 -9.03
CA SER A 143 -3.30 -10.34 -10.16
C SER A 143 -3.13 -11.64 -10.95
N LEU A 144 -1.91 -12.13 -11.13
CA LEU A 144 -1.62 -13.41 -11.76
C LEU A 144 -2.13 -14.59 -10.90
N ALA A 145 -1.89 -14.54 -9.58
CA ALA A 145 -2.41 -15.54 -8.65
C ALA A 145 -3.95 -15.55 -8.63
N TRP A 146 -4.57 -14.36 -8.73
CA TRP A 146 -6.02 -14.24 -8.82
C TRP A 146 -6.55 -14.92 -10.08
N GLN A 147 -6.00 -14.61 -11.25
CA GLN A 147 -6.37 -15.22 -12.52
C GLN A 147 -6.18 -16.75 -12.52
N GLU A 148 -5.09 -17.23 -11.92
CA GLU A 148 -4.80 -18.66 -11.86
C GLU A 148 -5.78 -19.40 -10.94
N LYS A 149 -6.04 -18.87 -9.76
CA LYS A 149 -6.81 -19.56 -8.72
C LYS A 149 -8.32 -19.34 -8.84
N TYR A 150 -8.75 -18.20 -9.34
CA TYR A 150 -10.15 -17.78 -9.46
C TYR A 150 -10.45 -17.18 -10.84
N PRO A 151 -10.28 -17.97 -11.93
CA PRO A 151 -10.40 -17.45 -13.30
C PRO A 151 -11.78 -16.84 -13.60
N ASP A 152 -12.84 -17.36 -13.00
CA ASP A 152 -14.20 -16.86 -13.21
C ASP A 152 -14.45 -15.47 -12.59
N GLU A 153 -13.58 -15.04 -11.70
CA GLU A 153 -13.65 -13.70 -11.10
C GLU A 153 -12.90 -12.63 -11.91
N VAL A 154 -12.08 -13.03 -12.89
CA VAL A 154 -11.19 -12.14 -13.63
C VAL A 154 -11.60 -12.09 -15.09
N LYS A 155 -12.07 -10.92 -15.54
CA LYS A 155 -12.44 -10.68 -16.94
C LYS A 155 -11.23 -10.30 -17.79
N VAL A 156 -10.38 -9.40 -17.28
CA VAL A 156 -9.20 -8.86 -17.96
C VAL A 156 -8.14 -8.50 -16.94
N LEU A 157 -6.87 -8.73 -17.26
CA LEU A 157 -5.72 -8.20 -16.55
C LEU A 157 -5.08 -7.07 -17.34
N ILE A 158 -4.88 -5.93 -16.70
CA ILE A 158 -4.16 -4.76 -17.25
C ILE A 158 -2.94 -4.49 -16.38
N GLY A 159 -1.77 -4.53 -16.98
CA GLY A 159 -0.50 -4.30 -16.30
C GLY A 159 0.01 -2.88 -16.46
N LEU A 160 0.35 -2.24 -15.35
CA LEU A 160 1.11 -1.00 -15.31
C LEU A 160 2.49 -1.31 -14.75
N ASP A 161 3.50 -1.32 -15.61
CA ASP A 161 4.90 -1.58 -15.25
C ASP A 161 5.07 -2.84 -14.38
N TRP A 162 4.56 -3.97 -14.86
CA TRP A 162 4.52 -5.21 -14.12
C TRP A 162 5.89 -5.74 -13.69
N ALA A 163 6.01 -6.07 -12.43
CA ALA A 163 7.13 -6.81 -11.87
C ALA A 163 6.92 -8.32 -12.08
N LEU A 164 7.28 -8.83 -13.25
CA LEU A 164 7.15 -10.26 -13.54
C LEU A 164 8.29 -11.05 -12.88
N PRO A 165 8.04 -12.30 -12.39
CA PRO A 165 9.10 -13.13 -11.81
C PRO A 165 10.32 -13.29 -12.71
N SER A 166 10.12 -13.48 -14.02
CA SER A 166 11.19 -13.58 -15.02
C SER A 166 12.07 -12.32 -15.12
N SER A 167 11.55 -11.15 -14.77
CA SER A 167 12.33 -9.90 -14.75
C SER A 167 13.41 -9.90 -13.66
N TYR A 168 13.30 -10.75 -12.67
CA TYR A 168 14.20 -10.84 -11.51
C TYR A 168 15.17 -12.02 -11.55
N GLU A 169 15.00 -12.98 -12.45
CA GLU A 169 15.84 -14.18 -12.57
C GLU A 169 17.32 -13.88 -12.78
N ASN A 170 17.64 -12.77 -13.43
CA ASN A 170 19.01 -12.35 -13.74
C ASN A 170 19.54 -11.21 -12.84
N LEU A 171 18.74 -10.71 -11.91
CA LEU A 171 19.20 -9.70 -10.97
C LEU A 171 20.10 -10.35 -9.90
N LYS A 172 21.40 -9.99 -9.91
CA LYS A 172 22.27 -10.28 -8.77
C LYS A 172 21.74 -9.50 -7.56
N GLN A 173 20.92 -10.14 -6.75
CA GLN A 173 20.38 -9.55 -5.54
C GLN A 173 21.52 -9.21 -4.61
N ASN A 174 21.68 -7.93 -4.29
CA ASN A 174 22.61 -7.50 -3.26
C ASN A 174 22.01 -7.88 -1.90
N GLN A 175 22.48 -9.00 -1.33
CA GLN A 175 21.98 -9.51 -0.06
C GLN A 175 22.02 -8.47 1.07
N ALA A 176 22.99 -7.55 1.06
CA ALA A 176 23.07 -6.47 2.05
C ALA A 176 21.89 -5.49 1.97
N LEU A 177 21.43 -5.16 0.75
CA LEU A 177 20.25 -4.31 0.56
C LEU A 177 18.96 -5.02 0.97
N LEU A 178 18.84 -6.30 0.69
CA LEU A 178 17.69 -7.11 1.13
C LEU A 178 17.61 -7.22 2.65
N THR A 179 18.76 -7.40 3.31
CA THR A 179 18.82 -7.42 4.78
C THR A 179 18.43 -6.07 5.37
N LEU A 180 18.90 -4.94 4.80
CA LEU A 180 18.51 -3.60 5.24
C LEU A 180 17.00 -3.33 5.03
N ALA A 181 16.44 -3.75 3.91
CA ALA A 181 15.00 -3.62 3.65
C ALA A 181 14.16 -4.45 4.62
N TYR A 182 14.62 -5.65 4.99
CA TYR A 182 13.95 -6.51 5.97
C TYR A 182 13.94 -5.91 7.39
N TRP A 183 14.99 -5.16 7.78
CA TRP A 183 15.08 -4.51 9.10
C TRP A 183 14.39 -3.14 9.16
N SER A 184 13.97 -2.58 8.00
CA SER A 184 13.30 -1.27 7.89
C SER A 184 11.78 -1.38 7.74
N SER A 185 11.26 -2.57 7.60
CA SER A 185 9.82 -2.91 7.54
C SER A 185 9.32 -3.37 8.91
#